data_4d01015da6d992b3a4a994adc8bf0ece
#
_entry.id   4d01015da6d992b3a4a994adc8bf0ece
#
_cell.length_a   1.000
_cell.length_b   1.000
_cell.length_c   1.000
_cell.angle_alpha   90.00
_cell.angle_beta   90.00
_cell.angle_gamma   90.00
#
_symmetry.space_group_name_H-M   'P 1'
#
loop_
_entity.id
_entity.type
_entity.pdbx_description
1 polymer ?
#
loop_
_entity_poly.entity_id
_entity_poly.type
_entity_poly.pdbx_seq_one_letter_code
_entity_poly.pdbx_strand_id
1 'polypeptide(L)'
;MKLRRNKLVPIALEASPGMGTSDATYAQRIERLEVLRVKALESTDLAPPLARCLNLPEQLLLEYSELRTSSRLGEIFTWANRFQTQCDRVVFVASASNHRIISSFLEACCDPLWNELTRGERGSKPRIYFAGDAFDNDAFQGLLRVLSPQRPANRDEPYGTGLVVLSKGNAPSSIQVAKARLLAELQKNINTTFQESLEPGPLVYDCLPNTNADVQDPYDLSSAFLPFSAHGMLPAAILGINIMELLAGAAWASRLFLSTAGRENPILQWVAWNHPSESRKLAIWSQGLSAAAQWLCSLSDWKVLHALEEPPCDLSLTVCNHLWVEQARFDSLSLDPARATDVIWDPGSDRPRSLPSGQSIRTGYTDQAKTRFEQTLAHQADSGGKGLTIRLPDLGELSFGQWMQWMIIAQLLQEALLDGDLTQDT
;
A
#
# COMPACT_ATOMS: atom_id res chain seq x y z
N MET A 1 0.22 -25.12 -11.54
CA MET A 1 0.78 -23.76 -11.51
C MET A 1 2.07 -23.80 -10.71
N LYS A 2 3.23 -23.73 -11.37
CA LYS A 2 4.53 -23.70 -10.67
C LYS A 2 4.66 -22.31 -10.05
N LEU A 3 4.57 -22.21 -8.74
CA LEU A 3 4.97 -21.04 -7.99
C LEU A 3 6.41 -20.69 -8.40
N ARG A 4 6.60 -19.65 -9.18
CA ARG A 4 7.90 -19.01 -9.30
C ARG A 4 8.23 -18.55 -7.88
N ARG A 5 9.21 -19.15 -7.24
CA ARG A 5 9.84 -18.57 -6.05
C ARG A 5 10.48 -17.27 -6.53
N ASN A 6 9.78 -16.17 -6.33
CA ASN A 6 10.34 -14.87 -6.60
C ASN A 6 11.57 -14.73 -5.72
N LYS A 7 12.73 -14.56 -6.37
CA LYS A 7 13.97 -14.31 -5.64
C LYS A 7 13.83 -12.90 -5.05
N LEU A 8 14.00 -12.81 -3.74
CA LEU A 8 13.97 -11.51 -3.05
C LEU A 8 15.05 -10.61 -3.67
N VAL A 9 14.64 -9.51 -4.25
CA VAL A 9 15.49 -8.45 -4.78
C VAL A 9 15.38 -7.26 -3.82
N PRO A 10 16.49 -6.77 -3.26
CA PRO A 10 16.47 -5.63 -2.36
C PRO A 10 15.98 -4.36 -3.07
N ILE A 11 15.27 -3.53 -2.31
CA ILE A 11 15.01 -2.15 -2.69
C ILE A 11 16.34 -1.40 -2.69
N ALA A 12 16.60 -0.64 -3.75
CA ALA A 12 17.77 0.21 -3.85
C ALA A 12 17.44 1.65 -3.46
N LEU A 13 18.39 2.31 -2.78
CA LEU A 13 18.38 3.74 -2.50
C LEU A 13 19.54 4.40 -3.23
N GLU A 14 19.24 5.38 -4.06
CA GLU A 14 20.24 6.16 -4.81
C GLU A 14 20.14 7.63 -4.44
N ALA A 15 21.29 8.27 -4.19
CA ALA A 15 21.38 9.70 -3.97
C ALA A 15 21.64 10.43 -5.27
N SER A 16 21.03 11.60 -5.48
CA SER A 16 21.33 12.45 -6.63
C SER A 16 22.80 12.92 -6.57
N PRO A 17 23.44 13.13 -7.74
CA PRO A 17 24.78 13.71 -7.81
C PRO A 17 24.81 15.05 -7.04
N GLY A 18 25.81 15.25 -6.18
CA GLY A 18 25.94 16.47 -5.39
C GLY A 18 25.30 16.43 -3.99
N MET A 19 24.62 15.36 -3.60
CA MET A 19 24.28 15.12 -2.20
C MET A 19 25.55 14.72 -1.44
N GLY A 20 26.23 15.72 -0.86
CA GLY A 20 27.46 15.47 -0.11
C GLY A 20 27.19 14.79 1.22
N THR A 21 27.71 13.58 1.40
CA THR A 21 27.76 12.87 2.70
C THR A 21 28.70 13.54 3.71
N SER A 22 29.33 14.68 3.34
CA SER A 22 30.28 15.45 4.14
C SER A 22 29.63 16.53 5.00
N ASP A 23 28.31 16.72 4.94
CA ASP A 23 27.57 17.64 5.80
C ASP A 23 27.66 17.18 7.25
N ALA A 24 28.17 18.04 8.14
CA ALA A 24 28.29 17.75 9.57
C ALA A 24 26.92 17.43 10.20
N THR A 25 25.86 18.12 9.76
CA THR A 25 24.48 17.91 10.20
C THR A 25 23.97 16.51 9.83
N TYR A 26 24.27 16.07 8.60
CA TYR A 26 23.94 14.71 8.16
C TYR A 26 24.67 13.65 9.00
N ALA A 27 25.96 13.85 9.25
CA ALA A 27 26.75 12.92 10.06
C ALA A 27 26.19 12.82 11.50
N GLN A 28 25.88 13.94 12.11
CA GLN A 28 25.28 13.98 13.46
C GLN A 28 23.90 13.28 13.50
N ARG A 29 23.03 13.48 12.48
CA ARG A 29 21.76 12.78 12.37
C ARG A 29 21.94 11.26 12.27
N ILE A 30 22.89 10.79 11.45
CA ILE A 30 23.20 9.34 11.35
C ILE A 30 23.66 8.78 12.70
N GLU A 31 24.52 9.46 13.44
CA GLU A 31 24.97 9.02 14.76
C GLU A 31 23.81 8.88 15.75
N ARG A 32 22.92 9.87 15.79
CA ARG A 32 21.72 9.83 16.64
C ARG A 32 20.77 8.68 16.25
N LEU A 33 20.55 8.48 14.95
CA LEU A 33 19.73 7.39 14.42
C LEU A 33 20.33 6.02 14.75
N GLU A 34 21.66 5.91 14.72
CA GLU A 34 22.33 4.66 15.11
C GLU A 34 22.11 4.35 16.59
N VAL A 35 22.13 5.34 17.47
CA VAL A 35 21.78 5.14 18.90
C VAL A 35 20.34 4.64 19.04
N LEU A 36 19.37 5.19 18.28
CA LEU A 36 17.99 4.73 18.29
C LEU A 36 17.86 3.29 17.78
N ARG A 37 18.59 2.93 16.71
CA ARG A 37 18.65 1.57 16.19
C ARG A 37 19.16 0.57 17.25
N VAL A 38 20.24 0.90 17.93
CA VAL A 38 20.81 0.05 19.00
C VAL A 38 19.81 -0.06 20.15
N LYS A 39 19.19 1.01 20.59
CA LYS A 39 18.15 0.97 21.64
C LYS A 39 16.96 0.07 21.24
N ALA A 40 16.56 0.08 19.95
CA ALA A 40 15.50 -0.79 19.46
C ALA A 40 15.87 -2.27 19.54
N LEU A 41 17.15 -2.59 19.42
CA LEU A 41 17.68 -3.96 19.57
C LEU A 41 17.69 -4.45 21.02
N GLU A 42 18.00 -3.57 21.96
CA GLU A 42 18.25 -3.92 23.38
C GLU A 42 16.97 -4.01 24.22
N SER A 43 15.84 -3.54 23.70
CA SER A 43 14.60 -3.43 24.45
C SER A 43 13.83 -4.75 24.52
N THR A 44 13.84 -5.45 25.67
CA THR A 44 13.20 -6.76 25.84
C THR A 44 11.79 -6.74 26.43
N ASP A 45 11.41 -5.79 27.30
CA ASP A 45 10.14 -5.88 28.08
C ASP A 45 9.11 -4.77 27.88
N LEU A 46 9.54 -3.58 27.53
CA LEU A 46 8.68 -2.47 27.12
C LEU A 46 9.19 -1.96 25.78
N ALA A 47 9.06 -2.83 24.78
CA ALA A 47 9.57 -2.51 23.45
C ALA A 47 8.94 -1.21 22.95
N PRO A 48 9.76 -0.19 22.61
CA PRO A 48 9.24 1.02 21.99
C PRO A 48 8.45 0.66 20.72
N PRO A 49 7.54 1.54 20.25
CA PRO A 49 6.72 1.28 19.05
C PRO A 49 7.52 0.74 17.87
N LEU A 50 8.74 1.23 17.69
CA LEU A 50 9.65 0.80 16.63
C LEU A 50 10.00 -0.70 16.74
N ALA A 51 10.40 -1.18 17.93
CA ALA A 51 10.76 -2.59 18.10
C ALA A 51 9.57 -3.53 17.88
N ARG A 52 8.37 -3.10 18.25
CA ARG A 52 7.12 -3.84 17.99
C ARG A 52 6.83 -3.96 16.50
N CYS A 53 6.90 -2.85 15.75
CA CYS A 53 6.71 -2.86 14.30
C CYS A 53 7.79 -3.67 13.58
N LEU A 54 9.03 -3.63 14.06
CA LEU A 54 10.14 -4.40 13.48
C LEU A 54 9.93 -5.92 13.57
N ASN A 55 9.44 -6.39 14.71
CA ASN A 55 9.33 -7.82 14.99
C ASN A 55 8.04 -8.44 14.44
N LEU A 56 6.96 -7.66 14.27
CA LEU A 56 5.64 -8.18 13.92
C LEU A 56 5.62 -9.06 12.66
N PRO A 57 6.21 -8.68 11.52
CA PRO A 57 6.16 -9.50 10.31
C PRO A 57 6.82 -10.88 10.51
N GLU A 58 7.98 -10.93 11.15
CA GLU A 58 8.69 -12.18 11.40
C GLU A 58 7.98 -13.05 12.43
N GLN A 59 7.44 -12.46 13.49
CA GLN A 59 6.65 -13.17 14.50
C GLN A 59 5.42 -13.85 13.89
N LEU A 60 4.68 -13.17 13.01
CA LEU A 60 3.53 -13.75 12.32
C LEU A 60 3.92 -14.92 11.44
N LEU A 61 5.04 -14.82 10.72
CA LEU A 61 5.54 -15.90 9.87
C LEU A 61 5.99 -17.13 10.70
N LEU A 62 6.69 -16.91 11.80
CA LEU A 62 7.13 -17.96 12.71
C LEU A 62 5.93 -18.64 13.37
N GLU A 63 5.01 -17.88 13.94
CA GLU A 63 3.77 -18.39 14.53
C GLU A 63 2.99 -19.26 13.54
N TYR A 64 2.84 -18.80 12.29
CA TYR A 64 2.18 -19.61 11.27
C TYR A 64 2.97 -20.88 10.91
N SER A 65 4.29 -20.84 10.92
CA SER A 65 5.10 -22.03 10.67
C SER A 65 4.90 -23.12 11.71
N GLU A 66 4.65 -22.74 12.96
CA GLU A 66 4.49 -23.63 14.10
C GLU A 66 3.03 -24.07 14.31
N LEU A 67 2.10 -23.11 14.32
CA LEU A 67 0.71 -23.33 14.74
C LEU A 67 -0.29 -23.49 13.57
N ARG A 68 0.12 -23.17 12.34
CA ARG A 68 -0.70 -23.29 11.12
C ARG A 68 -2.08 -22.65 11.28
N THR A 69 -3.14 -23.43 11.26
CA THR A 69 -4.54 -22.95 11.32
C THR A 69 -4.88 -22.29 12.65
N SER A 70 -4.16 -22.59 13.72
CA SER A 70 -4.39 -22.02 15.07
C SER A 70 -3.59 -20.74 15.31
N SER A 71 -2.82 -20.28 14.32
CA SER A 71 -2.09 -19.01 14.36
C SER A 71 -2.99 -17.83 13.93
N ARG A 72 -2.58 -16.61 14.24
CA ARG A 72 -3.24 -15.39 13.75
C ARG A 72 -3.40 -15.37 12.22
N LEU A 73 -2.36 -15.77 11.48
CA LEU A 73 -2.46 -15.89 10.01
C LEU A 73 -3.39 -17.01 9.58
N GLY A 74 -3.45 -18.12 10.32
CA GLY A 74 -4.37 -19.22 10.08
C GLY A 74 -5.85 -18.78 10.18
N GLU A 75 -6.18 -17.97 11.17
CA GLU A 75 -7.50 -17.36 11.31
C GLU A 75 -7.81 -16.38 10.17
N ILE A 76 -6.84 -15.53 9.80
CA ILE A 76 -6.97 -14.62 8.65
C ILE A 76 -7.26 -15.41 7.38
N PHE A 77 -6.55 -16.49 7.10
CA PHE A 77 -6.81 -17.34 5.93
C PHE A 77 -8.19 -18.00 5.99
N THR A 78 -8.62 -18.41 7.17
CA THR A 78 -9.96 -18.99 7.36
C THR A 78 -11.05 -18.00 7.03
N TRP A 79 -10.98 -16.79 7.57
CA TRP A 79 -11.93 -15.72 7.26
C TRP A 79 -11.87 -15.28 5.81
N ALA A 80 -10.67 -15.08 5.25
CA ALA A 80 -10.53 -14.71 3.85
C ALA A 80 -11.17 -15.74 2.92
N ASN A 81 -10.96 -17.04 3.16
CA ASN A 81 -11.58 -18.10 2.38
C ASN A 81 -13.10 -18.06 2.47
N ARG A 82 -13.69 -17.81 3.66
CA ARG A 82 -15.13 -17.64 3.81
C ARG A 82 -15.68 -16.50 2.96
N PHE A 83 -15.04 -15.31 3.02
CA PHE A 83 -15.43 -14.17 2.19
C PHE A 83 -15.29 -14.46 0.70
N GLN A 84 -14.22 -15.10 0.28
CA GLN A 84 -13.97 -15.44 -1.11
C GLN A 84 -14.98 -16.46 -1.66
N THR A 85 -15.44 -17.41 -0.84
CA THR A 85 -16.37 -18.46 -1.27
C THR A 85 -17.83 -18.04 -1.19
N GLN A 86 -18.18 -17.15 -0.26
CA GLN A 86 -19.58 -16.81 0.02
C GLN A 86 -20.00 -15.45 -0.54
N CYS A 87 -19.05 -14.54 -0.84
CA CYS A 87 -19.37 -13.18 -1.21
C CYS A 87 -18.84 -12.82 -2.62
N ASP A 88 -19.66 -12.13 -3.42
CA ASP A 88 -19.20 -11.43 -4.64
C ASP A 88 -18.69 -10.02 -4.33
N ARG A 89 -19.16 -9.43 -3.23
CA ARG A 89 -18.83 -8.08 -2.79
C ARG A 89 -18.44 -8.09 -1.32
N VAL A 90 -17.42 -7.31 -0.98
CA VAL A 90 -17.04 -7.08 0.41
C VAL A 90 -16.96 -5.57 0.65
N VAL A 91 -17.58 -5.10 1.72
CA VAL A 91 -17.51 -3.72 2.17
C VAL A 91 -16.60 -3.65 3.39
N PHE A 92 -15.51 -2.91 3.28
CA PHE A 92 -14.67 -2.56 4.41
C PHE A 92 -15.23 -1.32 5.11
N VAL A 93 -15.72 -1.50 6.33
CA VAL A 93 -16.25 -0.42 7.17
C VAL A 93 -15.14 -0.03 8.14
N ALA A 94 -14.45 1.07 7.84
CA ALA A 94 -13.21 1.40 8.52
C ALA A 94 -12.90 2.91 8.50
N SER A 95 -11.87 3.31 9.23
CA SER A 95 -11.34 4.67 9.19
C SER A 95 -10.61 4.97 7.88
N ALA A 96 -10.43 6.26 7.56
CA ALA A 96 -9.69 6.69 6.38
C ALA A 96 -8.26 6.12 6.32
N SER A 97 -7.57 5.96 7.46
CA SER A 97 -6.24 5.36 7.50
C SER A 97 -6.25 3.89 7.07
N ASN A 98 -7.24 3.11 7.54
CA ASN A 98 -7.39 1.71 7.11
C ASN A 98 -7.78 1.62 5.62
N HIS A 99 -8.66 2.51 5.14
CA HIS A 99 -8.99 2.56 3.70
C HIS A 99 -7.77 2.80 2.84
N ARG A 100 -6.87 3.73 3.23
CA ARG A 100 -5.63 3.98 2.50
C ARG A 100 -4.70 2.77 2.47
N ILE A 101 -4.59 2.02 3.58
CA ILE A 101 -3.83 0.76 3.62
C ILE A 101 -4.41 -0.25 2.62
N ILE A 102 -5.73 -0.48 2.67
CA ILE A 102 -6.39 -1.46 1.82
C ILE A 102 -6.30 -1.06 0.34
N SER A 103 -6.52 0.23 0.04
CA SER A 103 -6.37 0.77 -1.32
C SER A 103 -4.93 0.66 -1.80
N SER A 104 -3.94 0.82 -0.91
CA SER A 104 -2.52 0.64 -1.27
C SER A 104 -2.23 -0.81 -1.72
N PHE A 105 -2.78 -1.80 -1.03
CA PHE A 105 -2.68 -3.19 -1.44
C PHE A 105 -3.42 -3.45 -2.76
N LEU A 106 -4.63 -2.91 -2.90
CA LEU A 106 -5.44 -3.08 -4.10
C LEU A 106 -4.73 -2.51 -5.34
N GLU A 107 -4.28 -1.27 -5.28
CA GLU A 107 -3.62 -0.60 -6.43
C GLU A 107 -2.23 -1.19 -6.72
N ALA A 108 -1.43 -1.47 -5.68
CA ALA A 108 -0.09 -2.02 -5.88
C ALA A 108 -0.11 -3.50 -6.28
N CYS A 109 -0.98 -4.34 -5.73
CA CYS A 109 -0.92 -5.79 -5.89
C CYS A 109 -2.04 -6.42 -6.72
N CYS A 110 -3.11 -5.68 -7.08
CA CYS A 110 -4.21 -6.19 -7.89
C CYS A 110 -4.31 -5.48 -9.24
N ASP A 111 -5.24 -5.91 -10.09
CA ASP A 111 -5.52 -5.26 -11.36
C ASP A 111 -6.02 -3.83 -11.14
N PRO A 112 -5.58 -2.83 -11.92
CA PRO A 112 -6.05 -1.44 -11.78
C PRO A 112 -7.56 -1.25 -11.92
N LEU A 113 -8.24 -2.13 -12.65
CA LEU A 113 -9.70 -2.12 -12.88
C LEU A 113 -10.41 -3.25 -12.12
N TRP A 114 -9.90 -3.61 -10.93
CA TRP A 114 -10.35 -4.75 -10.15
C TRP A 114 -11.86 -4.93 -10.08
N ASN A 115 -12.60 -3.89 -9.74
CA ASN A 115 -14.04 -3.97 -9.57
C ASN A 115 -14.82 -4.10 -10.89
N GLU A 116 -14.21 -3.73 -12.02
CA GLU A 116 -14.80 -3.81 -13.36
C GLU A 116 -14.63 -5.21 -13.98
N LEU A 117 -13.65 -5.96 -13.50
CA LEU A 117 -13.40 -7.32 -13.98
C LEU A 117 -14.52 -8.27 -13.59
N THR A 118 -14.71 -9.31 -14.39
CA THR A 118 -15.57 -10.44 -14.03
C THR A 118 -14.97 -11.21 -12.84
N ARG A 119 -15.81 -12.02 -12.15
CA ARG A 119 -15.33 -12.82 -11.03
C ARG A 119 -14.20 -13.79 -11.42
N GLY A 120 -14.30 -14.38 -12.62
CA GLY A 120 -13.26 -15.28 -13.16
C GLY A 120 -11.92 -14.57 -13.34
N GLU A 121 -11.94 -13.38 -13.93
CA GLU A 121 -10.74 -12.56 -14.15
C GLU A 121 -10.10 -12.09 -12.82
N ARG A 122 -10.90 -11.86 -11.78
CA ARG A 122 -10.42 -11.60 -10.41
C ARG A 122 -9.95 -12.88 -9.68
N GLY A 123 -9.84 -14.02 -10.35
CA GLY A 123 -9.44 -15.27 -9.72
C GLY A 123 -10.42 -15.72 -8.63
N SER A 124 -11.72 -15.57 -8.88
CA SER A 124 -12.81 -15.88 -7.94
C SER A 124 -12.82 -15.06 -6.64
N LYS A 125 -12.26 -13.85 -6.67
CA LYS A 125 -12.25 -12.94 -5.52
C LYS A 125 -13.41 -11.93 -5.58
N PRO A 126 -13.82 -11.36 -4.42
CA PRO A 126 -14.91 -10.39 -4.38
C PRO A 126 -14.50 -9.01 -4.94
N ARG A 127 -15.51 -8.21 -5.31
CA ARG A 127 -15.37 -6.76 -5.47
C ARG A 127 -15.24 -6.10 -4.11
N ILE A 128 -14.52 -4.98 -4.07
CA ILE A 128 -14.18 -4.28 -2.83
C ILE A 128 -14.82 -2.89 -2.82
N TYR A 129 -15.45 -2.57 -1.70
CA TYR A 129 -16.07 -1.27 -1.45
C TYR A 129 -15.70 -0.76 -0.06
N PHE A 130 -15.88 0.54 0.17
CA PHE A 130 -15.49 1.20 1.41
C PHE A 130 -16.64 2.00 2.00
N ALA A 131 -16.69 2.09 3.34
CA ALA A 131 -17.63 2.90 4.10
C ALA A 131 -17.07 3.23 5.50
N GLY A 132 -17.61 4.25 6.15
CA GLY A 132 -17.34 4.56 7.55
C GLY A 132 -16.23 5.57 7.80
N ASP A 133 -15.54 6.05 6.78
CA ASP A 133 -14.50 7.09 6.89
C ASP A 133 -15.06 8.51 6.98
N ALA A 134 -16.26 8.72 6.45
CA ALA A 134 -16.92 10.03 6.43
C ALA A 134 -18.45 9.92 6.57
N PHE A 135 -19.10 11.03 6.91
CA PHE A 135 -20.56 11.20 6.88
C PHE A 135 -21.00 11.81 5.54
N ASP A 136 -20.76 11.11 4.43
CA ASP A 136 -21.20 11.52 3.11
C ASP A 136 -22.45 10.73 2.70
N ASN A 137 -23.61 11.40 2.71
CA ASN A 137 -24.89 10.78 2.39
C ASN A 137 -24.93 10.29 0.94
N ASP A 138 -24.43 11.07 -0.01
CA ASP A 138 -24.57 10.76 -1.43
C ASP A 138 -23.66 9.59 -1.83
N ALA A 139 -22.44 9.56 -1.33
CA ALA A 139 -21.53 8.43 -1.49
C ALA A 139 -22.12 7.17 -0.87
N PHE A 140 -22.70 7.28 0.34
CA PHE A 140 -23.32 6.13 1.02
C PHE A 140 -24.56 5.61 0.29
N GLN A 141 -25.43 6.48 -0.21
CA GLN A 141 -26.58 6.09 -1.04
C GLN A 141 -26.14 5.47 -2.35
N GLY A 142 -25.06 5.97 -2.95
CA GLY A 142 -24.41 5.36 -4.12
C GLY A 142 -23.96 3.94 -3.85
N LEU A 143 -23.29 3.72 -2.72
CA LEU A 143 -22.87 2.40 -2.27
C LEU A 143 -24.07 1.46 -2.07
N LEU A 144 -25.11 1.89 -1.38
CA LEU A 144 -26.33 1.08 -1.18
C LEU A 144 -26.98 0.64 -2.51
N ARG A 145 -26.97 1.52 -3.51
CA ARG A 145 -27.45 1.17 -4.87
C ARG A 145 -26.62 0.08 -5.53
N VAL A 146 -25.30 0.16 -5.41
CA VAL A 146 -24.38 -0.86 -5.94
C VAL A 146 -24.58 -2.19 -5.20
N LEU A 147 -24.85 -2.15 -3.89
CA LEU A 147 -25.06 -3.34 -3.06
C LEU A 147 -26.45 -3.95 -3.19
N SER A 148 -27.39 -3.28 -3.86
CA SER A 148 -28.73 -3.81 -4.12
C SER A 148 -28.63 -5.15 -4.83
N PRO A 149 -29.50 -6.15 -4.48
CA PRO A 149 -29.40 -7.50 -5.01
C PRO A 149 -29.59 -7.51 -6.52
N GLN A 150 -28.56 -7.93 -7.22
CA GLN A 150 -28.63 -8.27 -8.63
C GLN A 150 -28.63 -9.80 -8.71
N ARG A 151 -29.63 -10.38 -9.37
CA ARG A 151 -29.64 -11.83 -9.61
C ARG A 151 -28.41 -12.20 -10.45
N PRO A 152 -27.59 -13.15 -10.01
CA PRO A 152 -26.48 -13.62 -10.82
C PRO A 152 -27.02 -14.28 -12.09
N ALA A 153 -26.27 -14.13 -13.18
CA ALA A 153 -26.58 -14.83 -14.44
C ALA A 153 -26.46 -16.35 -14.28
N ASN A 154 -25.60 -16.80 -13.38
CA ASN A 154 -25.38 -18.19 -13.03
C ASN A 154 -25.76 -18.43 -11.56
N ARG A 155 -26.62 -19.45 -11.29
CA ARG A 155 -27.07 -19.75 -9.93
C ARG A 155 -25.97 -20.26 -8.98
N ASP A 156 -24.88 -20.76 -9.54
CA ASP A 156 -23.77 -21.34 -8.76
C ASP A 156 -22.73 -20.31 -8.33
N GLU A 157 -22.86 -19.06 -8.77
CA GLU A 157 -21.94 -17.99 -8.36
C GLU A 157 -22.40 -17.35 -7.04
N PRO A 158 -21.47 -17.11 -6.11
CA PRO A 158 -21.78 -16.36 -4.90
C PRO A 158 -22.17 -14.92 -5.26
N TYR A 159 -23.30 -14.47 -4.73
CA TYR A 159 -23.84 -13.13 -4.94
C TYR A 159 -23.96 -12.32 -3.65
N GLY A 160 -23.61 -12.93 -2.53
CA GLY A 160 -23.68 -12.30 -1.22
C GLY A 160 -22.76 -11.08 -1.06
N THR A 161 -23.13 -10.20 -0.16
CA THR A 161 -22.30 -9.11 0.31
C THR A 161 -21.83 -9.39 1.73
N GLY A 162 -20.51 -9.33 1.94
CA GLY A 162 -19.90 -9.45 3.25
C GLY A 162 -19.47 -8.10 3.81
N LEU A 163 -19.43 -7.99 5.14
CA LEU A 163 -18.94 -6.81 5.85
C LEU A 163 -17.69 -7.16 6.64
N VAL A 164 -16.66 -6.33 6.51
CA VAL A 164 -15.46 -6.39 7.35
C VAL A 164 -15.33 -5.06 8.08
N VAL A 165 -15.58 -5.07 9.38
CA VAL A 165 -15.52 -3.88 10.23
C VAL A 165 -14.16 -3.84 10.89
N LEU A 166 -13.38 -2.80 10.61
CA LEU A 166 -12.02 -2.61 11.11
C LEU A 166 -11.97 -1.32 11.93
N SER A 167 -11.89 -1.48 13.23
CA SER A 167 -11.70 -0.35 14.13
C SER A 167 -10.85 -0.75 15.32
N LYS A 168 -10.01 0.16 15.76
CA LYS A 168 -9.20 0.02 16.97
C LYS A 168 -9.83 0.84 18.11
N GLY A 169 -10.00 0.21 19.26
CA GLY A 169 -10.57 0.88 20.43
C GLY A 169 -12.03 1.31 20.22
N ASN A 170 -12.41 2.47 20.73
CA ASN A 170 -13.75 3.02 20.52
C ASN A 170 -13.93 3.42 19.06
N ALA A 171 -14.79 2.70 18.35
CA ALA A 171 -15.09 2.99 16.95
C ALA A 171 -15.65 4.42 16.80
N PRO A 172 -15.15 5.22 15.84
CA PRO A 172 -15.78 6.49 15.48
C PRO A 172 -17.26 6.31 15.17
N SER A 173 -18.07 7.35 15.43
CA SER A 173 -19.51 7.31 15.18
C SER A 173 -19.85 7.02 13.71
N SER A 174 -19.03 7.47 12.78
CA SER A 174 -19.19 7.19 11.34
C SER A 174 -19.12 5.68 11.03
N ILE A 175 -18.18 4.95 11.64
CA ILE A 175 -18.04 3.49 11.49
C ILE A 175 -19.26 2.78 12.09
N GLN A 176 -19.70 3.20 13.30
CA GLN A 176 -20.85 2.58 13.95
C GLN A 176 -22.13 2.78 13.16
N VAL A 177 -22.39 4.00 12.66
CA VAL A 177 -23.55 4.33 11.84
C VAL A 177 -23.51 3.58 10.51
N ALA A 178 -22.37 3.56 9.82
CA ALA A 178 -22.21 2.83 8.55
C ALA A 178 -22.45 1.33 8.74
N LYS A 179 -21.88 0.71 9.78
CA LYS A 179 -22.09 -0.69 10.13
C LYS A 179 -23.59 -0.99 10.35
N ALA A 180 -24.22 -0.23 11.24
CA ALA A 180 -25.64 -0.44 11.59
C ALA A 180 -26.54 -0.31 10.35
N ARG A 181 -26.30 0.71 9.51
CA ARG A 181 -27.09 0.96 8.31
C ARG A 181 -26.90 -0.12 7.25
N LEU A 182 -25.66 -0.53 7.00
CA LEU A 182 -25.36 -1.61 6.05
C LEU A 182 -25.97 -2.95 6.50
N LEU A 183 -25.86 -3.31 7.79
CA LEU A 183 -26.48 -4.51 8.32
C LEU A 183 -28.01 -4.50 8.13
N ALA A 184 -28.68 -3.38 8.46
CA ALA A 184 -30.11 -3.25 8.30
C ALA A 184 -30.53 -3.40 6.83
N GLU A 185 -29.76 -2.87 5.89
CA GLU A 185 -30.07 -2.96 4.46
C GLU A 185 -29.84 -4.37 3.91
N LEU A 186 -28.74 -5.01 4.30
CA LEU A 186 -28.45 -6.39 3.88
C LEU A 186 -29.47 -7.38 4.44
N GLN A 187 -29.94 -7.20 5.68
CA GLN A 187 -31.00 -8.04 6.27
C GLN A 187 -32.33 -7.89 5.52
N LYS A 188 -32.70 -6.68 5.09
CA LYS A 188 -33.91 -6.49 4.26
C LYS A 188 -33.83 -7.25 2.94
N ASN A 189 -32.66 -7.18 2.30
CA ASN A 189 -32.42 -7.82 1.01
C ASN A 189 -32.53 -9.34 1.08
N ILE A 190 -32.08 -9.96 2.18
CA ILE A 190 -32.25 -11.40 2.43
C ILE A 190 -33.72 -11.75 2.57
N ASN A 191 -34.46 -11.02 3.39
CA ASN A 191 -35.87 -11.27 3.67
C ASN A 191 -36.79 -11.09 2.45
N THR A 192 -36.43 -10.23 1.49
CA THR A 192 -37.21 -9.98 0.27
C THR A 192 -36.89 -10.95 -0.86
N THR A 193 -35.72 -11.55 -0.90
CA THR A 193 -35.26 -12.39 -2.01
C THR A 193 -35.45 -13.86 -1.75
N PHE A 194 -35.50 -14.30 -0.49
CA PHE A 194 -35.51 -15.71 -0.09
C PHE A 194 -36.55 -15.97 1.00
N GLN A 195 -37.84 -15.99 0.63
CA GLN A 195 -38.91 -16.38 1.55
C GLN A 195 -38.88 -17.86 1.97
N GLU A 196 -38.00 -18.69 1.39
CA GLU A 196 -38.05 -20.16 1.56
C GLU A 196 -36.72 -20.84 1.90
N SER A 197 -35.60 -20.15 2.05
CA SER A 197 -34.32 -20.78 2.43
C SER A 197 -33.75 -20.25 3.74
N LEU A 198 -33.42 -21.18 4.63
CA LEU A 198 -32.63 -20.95 5.86
C LEU A 198 -31.18 -20.53 5.50
N GLU A 199 -31.03 -19.44 4.76
CA GLU A 199 -29.72 -18.92 4.46
C GLU A 199 -29.17 -18.15 5.68
N PRO A 200 -27.90 -18.36 6.07
CA PRO A 200 -27.30 -17.59 7.14
C PRO A 200 -27.27 -16.11 6.76
N GLY A 201 -27.43 -15.22 7.75
CA GLY A 201 -27.36 -13.78 7.59
C GLY A 201 -26.06 -13.32 6.91
N PRO A 202 -25.90 -12.02 6.63
CA PRO A 202 -24.71 -11.51 5.96
C PRO A 202 -23.44 -11.93 6.71
N LEU A 203 -22.41 -12.35 5.95
CA LEU A 203 -21.12 -12.67 6.55
C LEU A 203 -20.47 -11.40 7.11
N VAL A 204 -20.23 -11.39 8.41
CA VAL A 204 -19.67 -10.22 9.11
C VAL A 204 -18.42 -10.64 9.88
N TYR A 205 -17.33 -9.92 9.65
CA TYR A 205 -16.15 -9.93 10.51
C TYR A 205 -16.08 -8.58 11.24
N ASP A 206 -15.97 -8.61 12.54
CA ASP A 206 -16.05 -7.42 13.38
C ASP A 206 -14.90 -7.38 14.38
N CYS A 207 -13.96 -6.46 14.18
CA CYS A 207 -12.81 -6.21 15.05
C CYS A 207 -13.11 -5.24 16.20
N LEU A 208 -14.38 -4.92 16.48
CA LEU A 208 -14.68 -4.01 17.59
C LEU A 208 -14.37 -4.67 18.95
N PRO A 209 -13.92 -3.90 19.96
CA PRO A 209 -13.42 -4.42 21.24
C PRO A 209 -14.41 -5.28 22.06
N ASN A 210 -15.69 -5.22 21.76
CA ASN A 210 -16.74 -5.96 22.46
C ASN A 210 -17.17 -7.25 21.74
N THR A 211 -16.54 -7.60 20.64
CA THR A 211 -16.76 -8.85 19.96
C THR A 211 -15.61 -9.80 20.33
N ASN A 212 -15.88 -11.10 20.44
CA ASN A 212 -14.87 -12.13 20.66
C ASN A 212 -13.91 -12.26 19.44
N ALA A 213 -13.41 -11.14 18.94
CA ALA A 213 -12.43 -11.13 17.89
C ALA A 213 -11.09 -11.55 18.50
N ASP A 214 -10.72 -12.81 18.30
CA ASP A 214 -9.48 -13.41 18.82
C ASP A 214 -8.21 -12.77 18.22
N VAL A 215 -8.36 -11.92 17.20
CA VAL A 215 -7.25 -11.20 16.57
C VAL A 215 -7.19 -9.76 17.10
N GLN A 216 -6.92 -9.60 18.37
CA GLN A 216 -6.63 -8.28 18.93
C GLN A 216 -5.25 -7.81 18.49
N ASP A 217 -5.20 -6.58 18.00
CA ASP A 217 -3.95 -5.88 17.72
C ASP A 217 -3.31 -5.49 19.07
N PRO A 218 -2.15 -6.06 19.42
CA PRO A 218 -1.57 -5.85 20.76
C PRO A 218 -0.95 -4.47 20.95
N TYR A 219 -0.99 -3.60 19.94
CA TYR A 219 -0.20 -2.38 19.92
C TYR A 219 -1.03 -1.11 20.06
N ASP A 220 -0.58 -0.20 20.93
CA ASP A 220 -1.14 1.15 21.07
C ASP A 220 -0.53 2.10 20.04
N LEU A 221 -0.65 1.75 18.75
CA LEU A 221 -0.20 2.54 17.62
C LEU A 221 -1.40 3.02 16.80
N SER A 222 -1.24 4.13 16.10
CA SER A 222 -2.22 4.56 15.08
C SER A 222 -2.42 3.46 14.04
N SER A 223 -3.66 3.29 13.56
CA SER A 223 -3.98 2.31 12.51
C SER A 223 -3.10 2.46 11.26
N ALA A 224 -2.61 3.68 10.98
CA ALA A 224 -1.73 3.92 9.84
C ALA A 224 -0.41 3.14 9.90
N PHE A 225 0.07 2.81 11.11
CA PHE A 225 1.30 2.01 11.32
C PHE A 225 1.08 0.50 11.31
N LEU A 226 -0.13 0.04 11.06
CA LEU A 226 -0.53 -1.35 11.23
C LEU A 226 -0.90 -2.09 9.92
N PRO A 227 -0.22 -1.85 8.76
CA PRO A 227 -0.56 -2.58 7.54
C PRO A 227 -0.30 -4.09 7.65
N PHE A 228 0.61 -4.52 8.53
CA PHE A 228 0.95 -5.93 8.74
C PHE A 228 0.19 -6.58 9.91
N SER A 229 -0.74 -5.88 10.52
CA SER A 229 -1.67 -6.43 11.50
C SER A 229 -2.88 -7.09 10.82
N ALA A 230 -3.81 -7.61 11.61
CA ALA A 230 -5.08 -8.13 11.11
C ALA A 230 -5.85 -7.11 10.25
N HIS A 231 -5.75 -5.81 10.57
CA HIS A 231 -6.42 -4.73 9.83
C HIS A 231 -5.94 -4.58 8.39
N GLY A 232 -4.69 -4.92 8.08
CA GLY A 232 -4.18 -4.94 6.72
C GLY A 232 -4.14 -6.34 6.11
N MET A 233 -3.78 -7.36 6.89
CA MET A 233 -3.58 -8.71 6.38
C MET A 233 -4.88 -9.42 5.99
N LEU A 234 -5.98 -9.22 6.74
CA LEU A 234 -7.27 -9.81 6.36
C LEU A 234 -7.80 -9.23 5.03
N PRO A 235 -7.85 -7.90 4.84
CA PRO A 235 -8.20 -7.34 3.53
C PRO A 235 -7.30 -7.83 2.39
N ALA A 236 -5.98 -7.86 2.59
CA ALA A 236 -5.03 -8.35 1.59
C ALA A 236 -5.31 -9.83 1.23
N ALA A 237 -5.58 -10.67 2.22
CA ALA A 237 -5.92 -12.07 2.00
C ALA A 237 -7.26 -12.22 1.26
N ILE A 238 -8.28 -11.41 1.57
CA ILE A 238 -9.57 -11.39 0.85
C ILE A 238 -9.37 -11.03 -0.63
N LEU A 239 -8.49 -10.08 -0.93
CA LEU A 239 -8.09 -9.72 -2.29
C LEU A 239 -7.31 -10.85 -3.00
N GLY A 240 -6.85 -11.85 -2.28
CA GLY A 240 -6.05 -12.95 -2.82
C GLY A 240 -4.56 -12.63 -2.96
N ILE A 241 -4.11 -11.56 -2.34
CA ILE A 241 -2.70 -11.16 -2.25
C ILE A 241 -1.95 -12.22 -1.43
N ASN A 242 -0.74 -12.55 -1.83
CA ASN A 242 0.11 -13.47 -1.10
C ASN A 242 0.71 -12.78 0.15
N ILE A 243 -0.06 -12.80 1.25
CA ILE A 243 0.35 -12.16 2.50
C ILE A 243 1.62 -12.77 3.10
N MET A 244 1.97 -14.01 2.76
CA MET A 244 3.24 -14.62 3.20
C MET A 244 4.44 -13.96 2.53
N GLU A 245 4.37 -13.65 1.23
CA GLU A 245 5.41 -12.90 0.52
C GLU A 245 5.46 -11.44 0.99
N LEU A 246 4.31 -10.81 1.20
CA LEU A 246 4.23 -9.45 1.72
C LEU A 246 4.94 -9.34 3.09
N LEU A 247 4.64 -10.26 4.02
CA LEU A 247 5.29 -10.32 5.33
C LEU A 247 6.77 -10.69 5.25
N ALA A 248 7.15 -11.57 4.31
CA ALA A 248 8.56 -11.92 4.09
C ALA A 248 9.38 -10.71 3.61
N GLY A 249 8.80 -9.88 2.73
CA GLY A 249 9.38 -8.61 2.32
C GLY A 249 9.54 -7.65 3.49
N ALA A 250 8.51 -7.50 4.30
CA ALA A 250 8.53 -6.65 5.49
C ALA A 250 9.58 -7.12 6.51
N ALA A 251 9.62 -8.41 6.81
CA ALA A 251 10.62 -9.00 7.72
C ALA A 251 12.06 -8.81 7.20
N TRP A 252 12.24 -8.88 5.87
CA TRP A 252 13.53 -8.60 5.27
C TRP A 252 13.96 -7.14 5.47
N ALA A 253 13.07 -6.16 5.29
CA ALA A 253 13.38 -4.75 5.54
C ALA A 253 13.72 -4.49 7.02
N SER A 254 13.01 -5.15 7.95
CA SER A 254 13.36 -5.10 9.38
C SER A 254 14.75 -5.65 9.65
N ARG A 255 15.09 -6.82 9.08
CA ARG A 255 16.44 -7.41 9.23
C ARG A 255 17.50 -6.53 8.60
N LEU A 256 17.27 -5.95 7.43
CA LEU A 256 18.20 -4.99 6.81
C LEU A 256 18.50 -3.82 7.76
N PHE A 257 17.45 -3.22 8.32
CA PHE A 257 17.60 -2.14 9.29
C PHE A 257 18.42 -2.56 10.50
N LEU A 258 18.16 -3.73 11.07
CA LEU A 258 18.82 -4.20 12.27
C LEU A 258 20.28 -4.63 12.03
N SER A 259 20.58 -5.26 10.88
CA SER A 259 21.88 -5.84 10.58
C SER A 259 22.89 -4.85 9.97
N THR A 260 22.41 -3.75 9.39
CA THR A 260 23.26 -2.76 8.73
C THR A 260 23.41 -1.53 9.62
N ALA A 261 24.64 -1.14 9.91
CA ALA A 261 24.94 -0.05 10.83
C ALA A 261 25.29 1.26 10.12
N GLY A 262 25.04 2.37 10.79
CA GLY A 262 25.54 3.70 10.43
C GLY A 262 25.21 4.13 9.00
N ARG A 263 26.23 4.63 8.31
CA ARG A 263 26.11 5.23 6.98
C ARG A 263 25.79 4.24 5.86
N GLU A 264 25.95 2.94 6.08
CA GLU A 264 25.63 1.91 5.10
C GLU A 264 24.15 1.51 5.14
N ASN A 265 23.44 1.89 6.21
CA ASN A 265 22.03 1.58 6.36
C ASN A 265 21.17 2.53 5.51
N PRO A 266 20.50 2.01 4.46
CA PRO A 266 19.76 2.88 3.55
C PRO A 266 18.51 3.51 4.22
N ILE A 267 17.96 2.89 5.26
CA ILE A 267 16.83 3.45 6.00
C ILE A 267 17.30 4.65 6.84
N LEU A 268 18.45 4.53 7.49
CA LEU A 268 19.05 5.66 8.23
C LEU A 268 19.43 6.80 7.28
N GLN A 269 19.98 6.47 6.10
CA GLN A 269 20.25 7.48 5.07
C GLN A 269 18.98 8.23 4.66
N TRP A 270 17.89 7.50 4.37
CA TRP A 270 16.61 8.08 4.01
C TRP A 270 16.11 9.04 5.09
N VAL A 271 16.15 8.62 6.36
CA VAL A 271 15.69 9.44 7.50
C VAL A 271 16.58 10.67 7.70
N ALA A 272 17.89 10.51 7.66
CA ALA A 272 18.83 11.60 7.86
C ALA A 272 18.69 12.72 6.81
N TRP A 273 18.40 12.36 5.55
CA TRP A 273 18.17 13.29 4.45
C TRP A 273 16.79 13.95 4.49
N ASN A 274 15.76 13.22 4.91
CA ASN A 274 14.37 13.69 4.93
C ASN A 274 13.96 14.17 6.33
N HIS A 275 14.78 15.04 6.93
CA HIS A 275 14.47 15.55 8.26
C HIS A 275 13.14 16.32 8.27
N PRO A 276 12.29 16.16 9.31
CA PRO A 276 10.95 16.75 9.36
C PRO A 276 10.87 18.28 9.28
N SER A 277 11.96 18.98 9.62
CA SER A 277 12.03 20.45 9.50
C SER A 277 12.07 20.98 8.06
N GLU A 278 12.23 20.09 7.08
CA GLU A 278 12.32 20.44 5.67
C GLU A 278 11.04 20.05 4.91
N SER A 279 10.66 20.83 3.89
CA SER A 279 9.55 20.45 3.02
C SER A 279 9.88 19.19 2.26
N ARG A 280 9.16 18.10 2.52
CA ARG A 280 9.39 16.78 1.92
C ARG A 280 8.48 16.57 0.74
N LYS A 281 9.07 16.36 -0.43
CA LYS A 281 8.35 16.04 -1.66
C LYS A 281 8.72 14.63 -2.12
N LEU A 282 7.72 13.88 -2.60
CA LEU A 282 7.88 12.55 -3.16
C LEU A 282 7.19 12.49 -4.51
N ALA A 283 7.96 12.36 -5.58
CA ALA A 283 7.45 12.12 -6.93
C ALA A 283 7.26 10.61 -7.14
N ILE A 284 6.03 10.19 -7.42
CA ILE A 284 5.70 8.81 -7.75
C ILE A 284 5.59 8.64 -9.27
N TRP A 285 6.16 7.55 -9.77
CA TRP A 285 6.28 7.24 -11.20
C TRP A 285 5.43 6.03 -11.62
N SER A 286 4.45 5.65 -10.81
CA SER A 286 3.48 4.61 -11.12
C SER A 286 2.13 4.94 -10.49
N GLN A 287 1.06 4.81 -11.26
CA GLN A 287 -0.31 4.96 -10.73
C GLN A 287 -0.63 3.93 -9.65
N GLY A 288 -0.08 2.71 -9.75
CA GLY A 288 -0.24 1.68 -8.73
C GLY A 288 0.34 2.03 -7.35
N LEU A 289 1.04 3.17 -7.24
CA LEU A 289 1.56 3.70 -5.97
C LEU A 289 0.74 4.87 -5.42
N SER A 290 -0.35 5.29 -6.07
CA SER A 290 -1.10 6.49 -5.67
C SER A 290 -1.71 6.37 -4.29
N ALA A 291 -2.41 5.28 -4.00
CA ALA A 291 -2.96 5.03 -2.66
C ALA A 291 -1.86 4.82 -1.61
N ALA A 292 -0.75 4.19 -1.98
CA ALA A 292 0.40 4.00 -1.10
C ALA A 292 1.06 5.34 -0.73
N ALA A 293 1.12 6.27 -1.65
CA ALA A 293 1.59 7.62 -1.39
C ALA A 293 0.62 8.41 -0.48
N GLN A 294 -0.70 8.25 -0.67
CA GLN A 294 -1.71 8.82 0.23
C GLN A 294 -1.63 8.22 1.64
N TRP A 295 -1.35 6.91 1.74
CA TRP A 295 -1.08 6.27 3.03
C TRP A 295 0.17 6.88 3.68
N LEU A 296 1.26 7.08 2.96
CA LEU A 296 2.47 7.73 3.47
C LEU A 296 2.18 9.14 3.99
N CYS A 297 1.35 9.93 3.28
CA CYS A 297 0.88 11.23 3.76
C CYS A 297 0.08 11.15 5.07
N SER A 298 -0.54 10.01 5.38
CA SER A 298 -1.23 9.83 6.67
C SER A 298 -0.30 9.49 7.83
N LEU A 299 0.93 9.10 7.54
CA LEU A 299 1.97 8.90 8.55
C LEU A 299 2.68 10.22 8.88
N SER A 300 2.82 11.12 7.92
CA SER A 300 3.64 12.33 8.04
C SER A 300 3.34 13.35 6.94
N ASP A 301 3.82 14.58 7.10
CA ASP A 301 3.61 15.70 6.17
C ASP A 301 4.42 15.58 4.86
N TRP A 302 4.06 14.61 4.03
CA TRP A 302 4.62 14.47 2.69
C TRP A 302 3.78 15.20 1.65
N LYS A 303 4.42 15.92 0.73
CA LYS A 303 3.80 16.42 -0.49
C LYS A 303 4.08 15.44 -1.62
N VAL A 304 3.05 14.72 -2.06
CA VAL A 304 3.16 13.76 -3.16
C VAL A 304 2.90 14.45 -4.49
N LEU A 305 3.71 14.11 -5.50
CA LEU A 305 3.63 14.59 -6.87
C LEU A 305 3.46 13.39 -7.81
N HIS A 306 2.43 13.45 -8.67
CA HIS A 306 2.20 12.42 -9.70
C HIS A 306 3.01 12.76 -10.95
N ALA A 307 4.23 12.23 -11.03
CA ALA A 307 5.20 12.62 -12.05
C ALA A 307 4.86 12.16 -13.49
N LEU A 308 3.88 11.26 -13.65
CA LEU A 308 3.42 10.82 -14.97
C LEU A 308 2.45 11.81 -15.64
N GLU A 309 1.77 12.65 -14.87
CA GLU A 309 0.72 13.56 -15.39
C GLU A 309 1.31 14.78 -16.09
N GLU A 310 2.31 15.43 -15.48
CA GLU A 310 3.08 16.51 -16.12
C GLU A 310 4.48 16.59 -15.52
N PRO A 311 5.53 17.07 -16.28
CA PRO A 311 6.80 17.36 -15.64
C PRO A 311 6.55 18.51 -14.67
N PRO A 312 6.70 18.30 -13.36
CA PRO A 312 6.53 19.38 -12.42
C PRO A 312 7.65 20.40 -12.68
N CYS A 313 7.25 21.58 -13.14
CA CYS A 313 8.16 22.70 -13.40
C CYS A 313 8.98 23.08 -12.16
N ASP A 314 8.59 22.64 -10.98
CA ASP A 314 9.21 22.93 -9.68
C ASP A 314 10.14 21.82 -9.13
N LEU A 315 10.32 20.69 -9.83
CA LEU A 315 11.23 19.63 -9.36
C LEU A 315 12.71 20.08 -9.30
N SER A 316 13.05 21.13 -10.06
CA SER A 316 14.43 21.57 -10.24
C SER A 316 14.99 22.41 -9.08
N LEU A 317 14.14 23.00 -8.24
CA LEU A 317 14.55 23.99 -7.26
C LEU A 317 14.48 23.56 -5.79
N THR A 318 13.96 22.35 -5.50
CA THR A 318 13.72 21.90 -4.13
C THR A 318 14.15 20.45 -3.93
N VAL A 319 14.34 20.06 -2.67
CA VAL A 319 14.54 18.64 -2.32
C VAL A 319 13.31 17.84 -2.75
N CYS A 320 13.48 16.97 -3.74
CA CYS A 320 12.43 16.09 -4.22
C CYS A 320 12.96 14.66 -4.31
N ASN A 321 12.28 13.76 -3.60
CA ASN A 321 12.59 12.34 -3.66
C ASN A 321 11.75 11.67 -4.74
N HIS A 322 12.22 10.54 -5.25
CA HIS A 322 11.56 9.79 -6.30
C HIS A 322 11.28 8.36 -5.85
N LEU A 323 10.13 7.84 -6.22
CA LEU A 323 9.75 6.44 -6.07
C LEU A 323 9.53 5.85 -7.46
N TRP A 324 10.46 5.01 -7.89
CA TRP A 324 10.48 4.38 -9.21
C TRP A 324 10.26 2.88 -9.13
N VAL A 325 9.57 2.30 -10.11
CA VAL A 325 9.33 0.87 -10.26
C VAL A 325 10.04 0.39 -11.52
N GLU A 326 10.97 -0.57 -11.38
CA GLU A 326 11.80 -1.05 -12.48
C GLU A 326 11.04 -1.92 -13.48
N GLN A 327 10.14 -2.78 -12.99
CA GLN A 327 9.36 -3.66 -13.83
C GLN A 327 7.87 -3.39 -13.69
N ALA A 328 7.22 -3.08 -14.79
CA ALA A 328 5.77 -3.01 -14.85
C ALA A 328 5.15 -4.40 -14.58
N ARG A 329 3.96 -4.43 -13.99
CA ARG A 329 3.23 -5.66 -13.70
C ARG A 329 2.83 -6.41 -14.96
N PHE A 330 2.41 -5.70 -15.98
CA PHE A 330 2.03 -6.24 -17.28
C PHE A 330 3.15 -6.02 -18.28
N ASP A 331 3.32 -6.98 -19.19
CA ASP A 331 4.24 -6.78 -20.29
C ASP A 331 3.89 -5.48 -21.01
N SER A 332 4.92 -4.70 -21.33
CA SER A 332 4.77 -3.49 -22.13
C SER A 332 3.95 -3.82 -23.37
N LEU A 333 2.85 -3.11 -23.59
CA LEU A 333 2.11 -3.18 -24.83
C LEU A 333 3.09 -2.82 -25.97
N SER A 334 3.70 -3.84 -26.54
CA SER A 334 4.33 -3.72 -27.85
C SER A 334 3.18 -3.53 -28.83
N LEU A 335 2.97 -2.32 -29.29
CA LEU A 335 2.16 -2.09 -30.48
C LEU A 335 2.88 -2.86 -31.60
N ASP A 336 2.32 -4.01 -32.00
CA ASP A 336 2.81 -4.75 -33.18
C ASP A 336 2.62 -3.83 -34.40
N PRO A 337 3.72 -3.33 -35.00
CA PRO A 337 3.60 -2.38 -36.10
C PRO A 337 2.87 -2.98 -37.32
N ALA A 338 2.67 -4.31 -37.36
CA ALA A 338 1.92 -4.97 -38.41
C ALA A 338 0.39 -4.89 -38.24
N ARG A 339 -0.13 -4.45 -37.09
CA ARG A 339 -1.57 -4.41 -36.81
C ARG A 339 -2.12 -3.06 -36.36
N ALA A 340 -1.25 -2.11 -36.03
CA ALA A 340 -1.66 -0.78 -35.61
C ALA A 340 -1.36 0.19 -36.76
N THR A 341 -2.39 0.85 -37.29
CA THR A 341 -2.24 2.18 -37.85
C THR A 341 -1.79 3.05 -36.69
N ASP A 342 -0.50 3.23 -36.49
CA ASP A 342 0.07 4.03 -35.43
C ASP A 342 -0.41 5.46 -35.60
N VAL A 343 -1.36 5.85 -34.77
CA VAL A 343 -1.82 7.22 -34.66
C VAL A 343 -0.89 7.93 -33.70
N ILE A 344 0.07 8.69 -34.22
CA ILE A 344 0.84 9.60 -33.41
C ILE A 344 0.01 10.89 -33.24
N TRP A 345 -0.28 11.23 -32.00
CA TRP A 345 -0.81 12.52 -31.65
C TRP A 345 0.32 13.55 -31.68
N ASP A 346 0.22 14.50 -32.64
CA ASP A 346 1.11 15.64 -32.70
C ASP A 346 0.49 16.78 -31.86
N PRO A 347 1.10 17.22 -30.74
CA PRO A 347 0.55 18.25 -29.87
C PRO A 347 0.24 19.60 -30.54
N GLY A 348 0.71 19.80 -31.75
CA GLY A 348 0.48 21.01 -32.54
C GLY A 348 -0.53 20.86 -33.69
N SER A 349 -1.19 19.72 -33.85
CA SER A 349 -2.14 19.50 -34.94
C SER A 349 -3.40 18.77 -34.50
N ASP A 350 -4.56 19.27 -34.92
CA ASP A 350 -5.87 18.62 -34.67
C ASP A 350 -6.11 17.35 -35.50
N ARG A 351 -5.12 16.83 -36.16
CA ARG A 351 -5.24 15.63 -37.03
C ARG A 351 -4.17 14.60 -36.74
N PRO A 352 -4.54 13.32 -36.58
CA PRO A 352 -3.58 12.23 -36.49
C PRO A 352 -2.78 12.13 -37.79
N ARG A 353 -1.44 12.06 -37.70
CA ARG A 353 -0.57 11.78 -38.83
C ARG A 353 -0.23 10.29 -38.86
N SER A 354 -0.37 9.65 -40.01
CA SER A 354 0.21 8.34 -40.29
C SER A 354 1.73 8.47 -40.45
N LEU A 355 2.49 7.62 -39.73
CA LEU A 355 3.95 7.54 -39.92
C LEU A 355 4.30 7.06 -41.34
N PRO A 356 5.36 7.59 -41.94
CA PRO A 356 5.92 7.00 -43.15
C PRO A 356 6.37 5.55 -42.89
N SER A 357 5.97 4.65 -43.76
CA SER A 357 6.36 3.23 -43.72
C SER A 357 7.87 3.09 -43.61
N GLY A 358 8.39 2.66 -42.48
CA GLY A 358 9.82 2.39 -42.26
C GLY A 358 10.41 2.94 -40.95
N GLN A 359 9.75 3.80 -40.23
CA GLN A 359 10.18 4.23 -38.90
C GLN A 359 9.30 3.59 -37.80
N SER A 360 9.73 2.45 -37.28
CA SER A 360 9.11 1.90 -36.10
C SER A 360 9.65 2.63 -34.85
N ILE A 361 8.85 3.49 -34.22
CA ILE A 361 9.13 3.95 -32.87
C ILE A 361 8.77 2.76 -31.96
N ARG A 362 9.77 1.94 -31.62
CA ARG A 362 9.64 0.82 -30.67
C ARG A 362 9.64 1.26 -29.21
N THR A 363 9.22 2.46 -28.91
CA THR A 363 9.16 2.96 -27.52
C THR A 363 7.79 2.64 -26.95
N GLY A 364 7.69 1.58 -26.17
CA GLY A 364 6.51 1.28 -25.37
C GLY A 364 6.28 2.34 -24.27
N TYR A 365 5.10 2.37 -23.67
CA TYR A 365 4.78 3.27 -22.55
C TYR A 365 5.81 3.22 -21.42
N THR A 366 6.34 2.03 -21.13
CA THR A 366 7.38 1.82 -20.10
C THR A 366 8.68 2.52 -20.47
N ASP A 367 9.11 2.46 -21.75
CA ASP A 367 10.34 3.12 -22.20
C ASP A 367 10.20 4.64 -22.18
N GLN A 368 9.03 5.16 -22.50
CA GLN A 368 8.75 6.59 -22.42
C GLN A 368 8.76 7.09 -20.97
N ALA A 369 8.13 6.35 -20.05
CA ALA A 369 8.16 6.67 -18.63
C ALA A 369 9.60 6.66 -18.09
N LYS A 370 10.40 5.67 -18.47
CA LYS A 370 11.81 5.55 -18.08
C LYS A 370 12.64 6.73 -18.62
N THR A 371 12.50 7.04 -19.90
CA THR A 371 13.20 8.18 -20.51
C THR A 371 12.85 9.48 -19.81
N ARG A 372 11.58 9.71 -19.50
CA ARG A 372 11.11 10.90 -18.78
C ARG A 372 11.68 10.96 -17.37
N PHE A 373 11.69 9.84 -16.67
CA PHE A 373 12.28 9.72 -15.33
C PHE A 373 13.77 10.07 -15.34
N GLU A 374 14.55 9.48 -16.27
CA GLU A 374 15.98 9.75 -16.41
C GLU A 374 16.27 11.21 -16.77
N GLN A 375 15.49 11.81 -17.68
CA GLN A 375 15.56 13.24 -18.00
C GLN A 375 15.27 14.14 -16.79
N THR A 376 14.28 13.77 -15.96
CA THR A 376 13.96 14.52 -14.74
C THR A 376 15.09 14.47 -13.74
N LEU A 377 15.72 13.30 -13.54
CA LEU A 377 16.88 13.17 -12.66
C LEU A 377 18.09 13.97 -13.15
N ALA A 378 18.35 13.94 -14.46
CA ALA A 378 19.42 14.72 -15.07
C ALA A 378 19.19 16.22 -14.88
N HIS A 379 17.98 16.71 -15.14
CA HIS A 379 17.61 18.12 -14.96
C HIS A 379 17.69 18.54 -13.49
N GLN A 380 17.26 17.68 -12.55
CA GLN A 380 17.42 17.95 -11.12
C GLN A 380 18.88 18.08 -10.72
N ALA A 381 19.76 17.20 -11.20
CA ALA A 381 21.21 17.26 -10.96
C ALA A 381 21.83 18.54 -11.53
N ASP A 382 21.52 18.89 -12.79
CA ASP A 382 22.04 20.10 -13.47
C ASP A 382 21.61 21.39 -12.77
N SER A 383 20.41 21.41 -12.19
CA SER A 383 19.86 22.55 -11.44
C SER A 383 20.39 22.64 -9.99
N GLY A 384 21.26 21.73 -9.57
CA GLY A 384 21.75 21.64 -8.18
C GLY A 384 20.66 21.16 -7.21
N GLY A 385 19.55 20.60 -7.69
CA GLY A 385 18.51 20.00 -6.89
C GLY A 385 19.01 18.74 -6.17
N LYS A 386 18.42 18.45 -5.00
CA LYS A 386 18.79 17.30 -4.17
C LYS A 386 17.62 16.35 -4.03
N GLY A 387 17.88 15.05 -3.99
CA GLY A 387 16.86 14.06 -3.77
C GLY A 387 17.40 12.64 -3.68
N LEU A 388 16.59 11.77 -3.11
CA LEU A 388 16.83 10.34 -3.04
C LEU A 388 15.86 9.61 -3.97
N THR A 389 16.33 8.59 -4.64
CA THR A 389 15.51 7.70 -5.43
C THR A 389 15.39 6.35 -4.74
N ILE A 390 14.18 5.94 -4.41
CA ILE A 390 13.88 4.56 -4.03
C ILE A 390 13.48 3.81 -5.29
N ARG A 391 14.21 2.73 -5.62
CA ARG A 391 13.91 1.84 -6.73
C ARG A 391 13.29 0.55 -6.22
N LEU A 392 12.01 0.33 -6.57
CA LEU A 392 11.33 -0.92 -6.34
C LEU A 392 11.60 -1.84 -7.54
N PRO A 393 12.00 -3.10 -7.32
CA PRO A 393 12.16 -4.05 -8.41
C PRO A 393 10.88 -4.23 -9.23
N ASP A 394 9.74 -4.32 -8.55
CA ASP A 394 8.40 -4.47 -9.10
C ASP A 394 7.34 -4.02 -8.09
N LEU A 395 6.05 -4.14 -8.44
CA LEU A 395 4.92 -3.96 -7.52
C LEU A 395 4.38 -5.29 -6.96
N GLY A 396 5.20 -6.36 -6.97
CA GLY A 396 4.85 -7.61 -6.32
C GLY A 396 4.85 -7.50 -4.79
N GLU A 397 4.20 -8.46 -4.15
CA GLU A 397 3.98 -8.49 -2.70
C GLU A 397 5.30 -8.39 -1.92
N LEU A 398 6.34 -9.04 -2.40
CA LEU A 398 7.64 -9.07 -1.73
C LEU A 398 8.30 -7.68 -1.72
N SER A 399 8.32 -6.99 -2.86
CA SER A 399 8.88 -5.64 -3.01
C SER A 399 8.04 -4.61 -2.29
N PHE A 400 6.70 -4.73 -2.39
CA PHE A 400 5.77 -3.82 -1.74
C PHE A 400 5.82 -3.95 -0.21
N GLY A 401 5.92 -5.16 0.32
CA GLY A 401 6.11 -5.42 1.74
C GLY A 401 7.41 -4.81 2.28
N GLN A 402 8.52 -4.91 1.53
CA GLN A 402 9.78 -4.24 1.88
C GLN A 402 9.60 -2.73 2.00
N TRP A 403 8.95 -2.12 0.99
CA TRP A 403 8.78 -0.67 0.94
C TRP A 403 7.87 -0.15 2.07
N MET A 404 6.74 -0.79 2.32
CA MET A 404 5.85 -0.37 3.41
C MET A 404 6.55 -0.44 4.77
N GLN A 405 7.26 -1.53 5.05
CA GLN A 405 8.00 -1.68 6.30
C GLN A 405 9.12 -0.66 6.44
N TRP A 406 9.83 -0.36 5.34
CA TRP A 406 10.83 0.69 5.32
C TRP A 406 10.23 2.04 5.72
N MET A 407 9.07 2.41 5.14
CA MET A 407 8.42 3.69 5.44
C MET A 407 7.93 3.76 6.89
N ILE A 408 7.44 2.66 7.46
CA ILE A 408 7.06 2.58 8.88
C ILE A 408 8.27 2.82 9.77
N ILE A 409 9.37 2.13 9.53
CA ILE A 409 10.60 2.29 10.30
C ILE A 409 11.11 3.72 10.18
N ALA A 410 11.16 4.25 8.96
CA ALA A 410 11.62 5.60 8.71
C ALA A 410 10.80 6.66 9.46
N GLN A 411 9.47 6.53 9.47
CA GLN A 411 8.59 7.46 10.14
C GLN A 411 8.76 7.41 11.67
N LEU A 412 8.80 6.22 12.26
CA LEU A 412 9.01 6.05 13.70
C LEU A 412 10.38 6.60 14.16
N LEU A 413 11.40 6.47 13.31
CA LEU A 413 12.71 7.07 13.58
C LEU A 413 12.67 8.60 13.49
N GLN A 414 11.91 9.16 12.55
CA GLN A 414 11.73 10.60 12.42
C GLN A 414 11.02 11.20 13.64
N GLU A 415 9.96 10.54 14.13
CA GLU A 415 9.27 10.96 15.37
C GLU A 415 10.21 10.93 16.57
N ALA A 416 10.99 9.86 16.72
CA ALA A 416 11.96 9.73 17.83
C ALA A 416 13.10 10.76 17.76
N LEU A 417 13.50 11.20 16.54
CA LEU A 417 14.47 12.29 16.39
C LEU A 417 13.90 13.64 16.87
N LEU A 418 12.66 13.94 16.50
CA LEU A 418 11.98 15.19 16.91
C LEU A 418 11.78 15.26 18.42
N ASP A 419 11.34 14.18 19.06
CA ASP A 419 11.18 14.12 20.53
C ASP A 419 12.52 14.34 21.25
N GLY A 420 13.62 13.85 20.67
CA GLY A 420 14.97 14.07 21.19
C GLY A 420 15.48 15.51 21.01
N ASP A 421 15.04 16.22 19.96
CA ASP A 421 15.40 17.63 19.75
C ASP A 421 14.70 18.56 20.74
N LEU A 422 13.42 18.28 21.08
CA LEU A 422 12.67 19.05 22.06
C LEU A 422 13.22 18.92 23.50
N THR A 423 13.91 17.82 23.82
CA THR A 423 14.50 17.60 25.15
C THR A 423 15.91 18.19 25.33
N GLN A 424 16.56 18.62 24.24
CA GLN A 424 17.89 19.27 24.32
C GLN A 424 17.83 20.81 24.44
N ASP A 425 16.68 21.41 24.11
CA ASP A 425 16.45 22.86 24.22
C ASP A 425 15.81 23.27 25.58
N THR A 426 15.65 22.34 26.53
CA THR A 426 15.19 22.56 27.91
C THR A 426 16.29 22.23 28.90
#